data_62c095246e97bd4b2653915380dae1c6
#
_entry.id   62c095246e97bd4b2653915380dae1c6
#
_cell.length_a   1.000
_cell.length_b   1.000
_cell.length_c   1.000
_cell.angle_alpha   90.00
_cell.angle_beta   90.00
_cell.angle_gamma   90.00
#
_symmetry.space_group_name_H-M   'P 1'
#
loop_
_entity.id
_entity.type
_entity.pdbx_description
1 polymer ?
#
loop_
_entity_poly.entity_id
_entity_poly.type
_entity_poly.pdbx_seq_one_letter_code
_entity_poly.pdbx_strand_id
1 'polypeptide(L)'
;MKIQTSSAKFLIEKSELKNGCVSIRSNSQDELNRFFGSLEITITDDLYYTYEVLACKQEFANAMILMVKEIDYSEFAEFSLQEA
;
A
#
# COMPACT_ATOMS: atom_id res chain seq x y z
N MET A 1 3.90 -6.05 5.70
CA MET A 1 3.75 -6.43 4.28
C MET A 1 4.22 -5.29 3.40
N LYS A 2 4.97 -5.61 2.38
CA LYS A 2 5.45 -4.61 1.43
C LYS A 2 4.87 -4.88 0.06
N ILE A 3 4.43 -3.83 -0.61
CA ILE A 3 3.91 -3.92 -1.97
C ILE A 3 4.66 -2.91 -2.83
N GLN A 4 5.08 -3.34 -4.01
CA GLN A 4 5.71 -2.45 -4.98
C GLN A 4 4.89 -2.45 -6.26
N THR A 5 4.53 -1.26 -6.71
CA THR A 5 3.92 -1.06 -8.02
C THR A 5 4.96 -0.39 -8.92
N SER A 6 4.60 -0.17 -10.18
CA SER A 6 5.48 0.55 -11.10
C SER A 6 5.69 2.02 -10.68
N SER A 7 4.84 2.55 -9.84
CA SER A 7 4.86 3.98 -9.48
C SER A 7 5.28 4.26 -8.04
N ALA A 8 5.18 3.29 -7.14
CA ALA A 8 5.43 3.54 -5.72
C ALA A 8 5.68 2.25 -4.94
N LYS A 9 6.16 2.44 -3.71
CA LYS A 9 6.34 1.38 -2.74
C LYS A 9 5.42 1.64 -1.56
N PHE A 10 4.84 0.57 -1.01
CA PHE A 10 3.91 0.65 0.11
C PHE A 10 4.35 -0.29 1.22
N LEU A 11 4.26 0.19 2.45
CA LEU A 11 4.49 -0.62 3.64
C LEU A 11 3.20 -0.69 4.43
N ILE A 12 2.66 -1.88 4.59
CA ILE A 12 1.40 -2.10 5.29
C ILE A 12 1.65 -2.84 6.58
N GLU A 13 1.20 -2.24 7.70
CA GLU A 13 1.38 -2.79 9.02
C GLU A 13 0.12 -2.62 9.85
N LYS A 14 -0.02 -3.44 10.89
CA LYS A 14 -1.09 -3.27 11.85
C LYS A 14 -0.95 -1.92 12.54
N SER A 15 -2.03 -1.16 12.65
CA SER A 15 -2.01 0.10 13.36
C SER A 15 -1.98 -0.14 14.87
N GLU A 16 -1.05 0.52 15.55
CA GLU A 16 -1.01 0.52 17.01
C GLU A 16 -1.88 1.63 17.60
N LEU A 17 -2.19 2.63 16.79
CA LEU A 17 -2.95 3.79 17.24
C LEU A 17 -4.46 3.54 17.22
N LYS A 18 -4.93 2.70 16.32
CA LYS A 18 -6.36 2.47 16.17
C LYS A 18 -6.63 1.00 15.93
N ASN A 19 -7.39 0.40 16.84
CA ASN A 19 -7.72 -1.01 16.76
C ASN A 19 -8.59 -1.31 15.53
N GLY A 20 -8.29 -2.41 14.84
CA GLY A 20 -9.03 -2.79 13.64
C GLY A 20 -8.62 -2.06 12.38
N CYS A 21 -7.60 -1.22 12.45
CA CYS A 21 -7.08 -0.49 11.30
C CYS A 21 -5.68 -0.95 10.93
N VAL A 22 -5.30 -0.63 9.69
CA VAL A 22 -3.94 -0.87 9.21
C VAL A 22 -3.30 0.47 8.87
N SER A 23 -1.99 0.54 9.03
CA SER A 23 -1.19 1.67 8.62
C SER A 23 -0.62 1.37 7.25
N ILE A 24 -0.87 2.27 6.30
CA ILE A 24 -0.32 2.15 4.95
C ILE A 24 0.59 3.35 4.74
N ARG A 25 1.89 3.09 4.57
CA ARG A 25 2.88 4.10 4.31
C ARG A 25 3.39 3.96 2.89
N SER A 26 3.80 5.08 2.30
CA SER A 26 4.32 5.08 0.94
C SER A 26 5.36 6.17 0.75
N ASN A 27 6.18 6.00 -0.27
CA ASN A 27 7.09 7.02 -0.73
C ASN A 27 6.42 8.04 -1.67
N SER A 28 5.16 7.82 -2.03
CA SER A 28 4.43 8.69 -2.96
C SER A 28 3.09 9.12 -2.38
N GLN A 29 2.94 10.42 -2.14
CA GLN A 29 1.68 10.99 -1.68
C GLN A 29 0.59 10.85 -2.75
N ASP A 30 0.95 11.05 -4.01
CA ASP A 30 -0.01 10.96 -5.11
C ASP A 30 -0.61 9.57 -5.22
N GLU A 31 0.19 8.53 -5.04
CA GLU A 31 -0.28 7.16 -5.12
C GLU A 31 -1.13 6.79 -3.90
N LEU A 32 -0.78 7.26 -2.72
CA LEU A 32 -1.63 7.07 -1.55
C LEU A 32 -2.98 7.76 -1.76
N ASN A 33 -2.96 8.98 -2.30
CA ASN A 33 -4.19 9.71 -2.58
C ASN A 33 -5.05 9.00 -3.63
N ARG A 34 -4.42 8.39 -4.60
CA ARG A 34 -5.14 7.66 -5.64
C ARG A 34 -5.88 6.43 -5.11
N PHE A 35 -5.25 5.69 -4.21
CA PHE A 35 -5.84 4.49 -3.63
C PHE A 35 -6.70 4.77 -2.40
N PHE A 36 -6.39 5.81 -1.65
CA PHE A 36 -7.04 6.13 -0.38
C PHE A 36 -7.48 7.61 -0.32
N GLY A 37 -8.04 8.10 -1.43
CA GLY A 37 -8.29 9.53 -1.60
C GLY A 37 -9.26 10.15 -0.61
N SER A 38 -10.11 9.34 0.04
CA SER A 38 -11.03 9.85 1.05
C SER A 38 -10.42 9.94 2.45
N LEU A 39 -9.20 9.42 2.61
CA LEU A 39 -8.53 9.38 3.90
C LEU A 39 -7.48 10.48 4.02
N GLU A 40 -7.26 10.91 5.25
CA GLU A 40 -6.25 11.93 5.53
C GLU A 40 -4.85 11.32 5.45
N ILE A 41 -3.99 11.98 4.69
CA ILE A 41 -2.59 11.59 4.57
C ILE A 41 -1.77 12.41 5.57
N THR A 42 -0.98 11.71 6.39
CA THR A 42 -0.07 12.34 7.32
C THR A 42 1.36 12.10 6.89
N ILE A 43 2.28 12.94 7.37
CA ILE A 43 3.70 12.85 7.08
C ILE A 43 4.38 12.18 8.27
N THR A 44 5.20 11.18 7.99
CA THR A 44 5.95 10.45 9.02
C THR A 44 7.41 10.91 9.04
N ASP A 45 8.15 10.42 10.02
CA ASP A 45 9.59 10.68 10.10
C ASP A 45 10.42 9.70 9.27
N ASP A 46 9.77 8.72 8.65
CA ASP A 46 10.45 7.71 7.83
C ASP A 46 10.88 8.32 6.50
N LEU A 47 12.16 8.16 6.15
CA LEU A 47 12.71 8.72 4.92
C LEU A 47 12.28 7.95 3.67
N TYR A 48 11.96 6.66 3.82
CA TYR A 48 11.57 5.82 2.69
C TYR A 48 10.06 5.75 2.51
N TYR A 49 9.31 5.86 3.59
CA TYR A 49 7.85 5.77 3.59
C TYR A 49 7.30 6.99 4.30
N THR A 50 7.46 8.14 3.65
CA THR A 50 7.22 9.46 4.24
C THR A 50 5.74 9.73 4.52
N TYR A 51 4.85 9.17 3.72
CA TYR A 51 3.41 9.45 3.79
C TYR A 51 2.66 8.26 4.35
N GLU A 52 1.64 8.53 5.16
CA GLU A 52 0.89 7.49 5.85
C GLU A 52 -0.60 7.78 5.85
N VAL A 53 -1.42 6.74 5.69
CA VAL A 53 -2.84 6.78 5.96
C VAL A 53 -3.19 5.64 6.92
N LEU A 54 -4.25 5.86 7.71
CA LEU A 54 -4.84 4.81 8.54
C LEU A 54 -6.15 4.41 7.89
N ALA A 55 -6.30 3.14 7.57
CA ALA A 55 -7.49 2.63 6.90
C ALA A 55 -8.08 1.47 7.68
N CYS A 56 -9.41 1.37 7.71
CA CYS A 56 -10.04 0.17 8.26
C CYS A 56 -9.80 -0.99 7.28
N LYS A 57 -10.04 -2.21 7.75
CA LYS A 57 -9.79 -3.39 6.92
C LYS A 57 -10.60 -3.38 5.63
N GLN A 58 -11.83 -2.87 5.68
CA GLN A 58 -12.69 -2.78 4.49
C GLN A 58 -12.11 -1.81 3.46
N GLU A 59 -11.66 -0.66 3.91
CA GLU A 59 -11.05 0.34 3.02
C GLU A 59 -9.78 -0.20 2.40
N PHE A 60 -8.98 -0.89 3.21
CA PHE A 60 -7.76 -1.52 2.71
C PHE A 60 -8.06 -2.60 1.68
N ALA A 61 -9.05 -3.44 1.93
CA ALA A 61 -9.44 -4.49 0.99
C ALA A 61 -9.88 -3.90 -0.35
N ASN A 62 -10.66 -2.83 -0.34
CA ASN A 62 -11.08 -2.16 -1.56
C ASN A 62 -9.89 -1.59 -2.34
N ALA A 63 -8.93 -0.99 -1.63
CA ALA A 63 -7.73 -0.46 -2.26
C ALA A 63 -6.85 -1.57 -2.83
N MET A 64 -6.79 -2.72 -2.17
CA MET A 64 -6.01 -3.85 -2.64
C MET A 64 -6.48 -4.36 -4.00
N ILE A 65 -7.76 -4.31 -4.27
CA ILE A 65 -8.30 -4.71 -5.57
C ILE A 65 -7.69 -3.85 -6.68
N LEU A 66 -7.53 -2.55 -6.43
CA LEU A 66 -6.90 -1.64 -7.39
C LEU A 66 -5.40 -1.87 -7.47
N MET A 67 -4.74 -2.04 -6.32
CA MET A 67 -3.30 -2.25 -6.25
C MET A 67 -2.86 -3.52 -6.97
N VAL A 68 -3.62 -4.59 -6.87
CA VAL A 68 -3.29 -5.87 -7.49
C VAL A 68 -3.08 -5.71 -8.99
N LYS A 69 -3.85 -4.83 -9.63
CA LYS A 69 -3.73 -4.60 -11.07
C LYS A 69 -2.45 -3.85 -11.46
N GLU A 70 -1.80 -3.22 -10.49
CA GLU A 70 -0.65 -2.36 -10.74
C GLU A 70 0.64 -2.84 -10.08
N ILE A 71 0.59 -3.98 -9.39
CA ILE A 71 1.78 -4.58 -8.81
C ILE A 71 2.77 -4.90 -9.94
N ASP A 72 4.04 -4.62 -9.67
CA ASP A 72 5.10 -4.97 -10.60
C ASP A 72 5.34 -6.48 -10.52
N TYR A 73 4.87 -7.18 -11.53
CA TYR A 73 4.97 -8.64 -11.59
C TYR A 73 6.29 -9.13 -12.19
N SER A 74 7.21 -8.25 -12.48
CA SER A 74 8.48 -8.67 -13.08
C SER A 74 9.23 -9.66 -12.18
N GLU A 75 9.08 -9.52 -10.88
CA GLU A 75 9.71 -10.43 -9.91
C GLU A 75 8.93 -11.74 -9.73
N PHE A 76 7.68 -11.75 -10.16
CA PHE A 76 6.80 -12.92 -10.01
C PHE A 76 6.63 -13.70 -11.30
N ALA A 77 7.08 -13.17 -12.42
CA ALA A 77 6.82 -13.78 -13.73
C ALA A 77 7.36 -15.21 -13.81
N GLU A 78 8.59 -15.43 -13.37
CA GLU A 78 9.18 -16.77 -13.37
C GLU A 78 8.42 -17.73 -12.46
N PHE A 79 8.03 -17.23 -11.31
CA PHE A 79 7.28 -18.04 -10.36
C PHE A 79 5.93 -18.46 -10.94
N SER A 80 5.24 -17.55 -11.58
CA SER A 80 3.96 -17.83 -12.21
C SER A 80 4.10 -18.86 -13.34
N LEU A 81 5.16 -18.77 -14.12
CA LEU A 81 5.42 -19.72 -15.19
C LEU A 81 5.70 -21.13 -14.66
N GLN A 82 6.32 -21.22 -13.50
CA GLN A 82 6.60 -22.51 -12.88
C GLN A 82 5.34 -23.23 -12.40
N GLU A 83 4.32 -22.46 -12.07
CA GLU A 83 3.05 -23.01 -11.62
C GLU A 83 2.15 -23.45 -12.77
N ALA A 84 2.40 -22.92 -13.91
CA ALA A 84 1.63 -23.26 -15.08
C ALA A 84 2.07 -24.59 -15.67
#